data_19d2d604c0e528b0d3d1890bbef468b5
#
_entry.id   19d2d604c0e528b0d3d1890bbef468b5
#
_cell.length_a   1.000
_cell.length_b   1.000
_cell.length_c   1.000
_cell.angle_alpha   90.00
_cell.angle_beta   90.00
_cell.angle_gamma   90.00
#
_symmetry.space_group_name_H-M   'P 1'
#
loop_
_entity.id
_entity.type
_entity.pdbx_description
1 polymer ?
#
loop_
_entity_poly.entity_id
_entity_poly.type
_entity_poly.pdbx_seq_one_letter_code
_entity_poly.pdbx_strand_id
1 'polypeptide(L)'
;MKDEKLRLVYQDAKRFLEKLVGKEILEEKLEHIRTYKVNNMYDLYWHLLLAITNKRNMSQSIGSIDDLVRFFFDFDPHKTHQHYGLDWKRLFRRVKRGRTPPGPMDIGKEGSYWVVFSKGALSGAAFLANFDSFQAFHAFIMCFQDHDFAIPALPMVLEREIYGMGFPLACDFLKEVGYTNYGKPDVHVKDILCGLELVDCRDNYEVFKTLLRMARVNNELPAVVDKILYLIGSGNIGKPEIKIGRQKKVFIEEMKAKLAELNRHLGHGSCGDEEQGHENTEGETR
;
A
#
# COMPACT_ATOMS: atom_id res chain seq x y z
N MET A 1 7.00 24.57 -1.76
CA MET A 1 8.22 23.81 -1.39
C MET A 1 7.99 22.32 -1.18
N LYS A 2 7.17 21.85 -0.20
CA LYS A 2 6.94 20.39 0.00
C LYS A 2 6.30 19.72 -1.22
N ASP A 3 5.32 20.33 -1.87
CA ASP A 3 4.64 19.79 -3.05
C ASP A 3 5.53 19.70 -4.29
N GLU A 4 6.43 20.64 -4.48
CA GLU A 4 7.41 20.62 -5.57
C GLU A 4 8.39 19.47 -5.42
N LYS A 5 8.86 19.21 -4.19
CA LYS A 5 9.68 18.02 -3.89
C LYS A 5 8.95 16.73 -4.20
N LEU A 6 7.69 16.60 -3.77
CA LEU A 6 6.88 15.42 -4.04
C LEU A 6 6.63 15.24 -5.55
N ARG A 7 6.40 16.34 -6.28
CA ARG A 7 6.24 16.30 -7.75
C ARG A 7 7.52 15.84 -8.43
N LEU A 8 8.65 16.44 -8.08
CA LEU A 8 9.95 16.08 -8.65
C LEU A 8 10.29 14.60 -8.41
N VAL A 9 10.15 14.14 -7.16
CA VAL A 9 10.48 12.76 -6.78
C VAL A 9 9.63 11.74 -7.55
N TYR A 10 8.32 11.97 -7.69
CA TYR A 10 7.45 11.06 -8.44
C TYR A 10 7.82 11.02 -9.94
N GLN A 11 7.98 12.18 -10.55
CA GLN A 11 8.30 12.28 -11.97
C GLN A 11 9.65 11.62 -12.31
N ASP A 12 10.65 11.85 -11.45
CA ASP A 12 11.96 11.22 -11.65
C ASP A 12 11.94 9.73 -11.32
N ALA A 13 11.15 9.28 -10.33
CA ALA A 13 10.94 7.86 -10.06
C ALA A 13 10.33 7.13 -11.27
N LYS A 14 9.34 7.73 -11.91
CA LYS A 14 8.74 7.18 -13.14
C LYS A 14 9.77 7.12 -14.27
N ARG A 15 10.47 8.21 -14.56
CA ARG A 15 11.53 8.26 -15.59
C ARG A 15 12.67 7.28 -15.31
N PHE A 16 13.05 7.12 -14.04
CA PHE A 16 14.08 6.19 -13.62
C PHE A 16 13.70 4.75 -13.96
N LEU A 17 12.46 4.34 -13.67
CA LEU A 17 11.97 3.02 -14.05
C LEU A 17 11.81 2.86 -15.55
N GLU A 18 11.31 3.86 -16.27
CA GLU A 18 11.19 3.84 -17.74
C GLU A 18 12.54 3.56 -18.41
N LYS A 19 13.64 4.13 -17.89
CA LYS A 19 14.99 3.85 -18.38
C LYS A 19 15.44 2.41 -18.10
N LEU A 20 15.02 1.81 -17.00
CA LEU A 20 15.45 0.48 -16.59
C LEU A 20 14.67 -0.66 -17.27
N VAL A 21 13.37 -0.49 -17.48
CA VAL A 21 12.49 -1.57 -17.94
C VAL A 21 11.81 -1.29 -19.28
N GLY A 22 11.90 -0.05 -19.78
CA GLY A 22 11.15 0.42 -20.94
C GLY A 22 9.77 0.94 -20.58
N LYS A 23 9.34 1.97 -21.30
CA LYS A 23 8.07 2.68 -21.07
C LYS A 23 6.85 1.76 -21.21
N GLU A 24 6.83 0.91 -22.24
CA GLU A 24 5.71 0.01 -22.54
C GLU A 24 5.47 -1.00 -21.42
N ILE A 25 6.54 -1.62 -20.90
CA ILE A 25 6.47 -2.60 -19.83
C ILE A 25 5.99 -1.95 -18.52
N LEU A 26 6.48 -0.74 -18.24
CA LEU A 26 6.03 0.00 -17.06
C LEU A 26 4.55 0.35 -17.17
N GLU A 27 4.10 0.93 -18.29
CA GLU A 27 2.70 1.33 -18.47
C GLU A 27 1.75 0.12 -18.46
N GLU A 28 2.11 -1.04 -19.03
CA GLU A 28 1.34 -2.27 -18.90
C GLU A 28 1.06 -2.63 -17.43
N LYS A 29 2.09 -2.49 -16.56
CA LYS A 29 1.95 -2.76 -15.14
C LYS A 29 1.07 -1.74 -14.41
N LEU A 30 1.19 -0.48 -14.77
CA LEU A 30 0.42 0.60 -14.15
C LEU A 30 -1.04 0.58 -14.62
N GLU A 31 -1.30 0.23 -15.87
CA GLU A 31 -2.64 0.11 -16.42
C GLU A 31 -3.43 -1.01 -15.74
N HIS A 32 -2.80 -2.13 -15.45
CA HIS A 32 -3.44 -3.19 -14.66
C HIS A 32 -3.94 -2.68 -13.30
N ILE A 33 -3.17 -1.82 -12.61
CA ILE A 33 -3.57 -1.24 -11.33
C ILE A 33 -4.77 -0.29 -11.49
N ARG A 34 -4.83 0.45 -12.60
CA ARG A 34 -5.91 1.40 -12.87
C ARG A 34 -7.23 0.72 -13.22
N THR A 35 -7.16 -0.43 -13.86
CA THR A 35 -8.33 -1.08 -14.47
C THR A 35 -8.84 -2.29 -13.72
N TYR A 36 -7.97 -3.02 -13.00
CA TYR A 36 -8.37 -4.22 -12.28
C TYR A 36 -9.31 -3.90 -11.11
N LYS A 37 -10.44 -4.63 -11.05
CA LYS A 37 -11.43 -4.54 -9.97
C LYS A 37 -12.06 -5.88 -9.70
N VAL A 38 -12.13 -6.25 -8.43
CA VAL A 38 -12.98 -7.34 -7.95
C VAL A 38 -14.43 -6.88 -7.94
N ASN A 39 -15.36 -7.79 -8.22
CA ASN A 39 -16.80 -7.49 -8.31
C ASN A 39 -17.70 -8.51 -7.61
N ASN A 40 -17.14 -9.45 -6.86
CA ASN A 40 -17.87 -10.48 -6.12
C ASN A 40 -17.20 -10.82 -4.78
N MET A 41 -17.96 -11.46 -3.88
CA MET A 41 -17.51 -11.77 -2.52
C MET A 41 -16.46 -12.89 -2.47
N TYR A 42 -16.44 -13.80 -3.45
CA TYR A 42 -15.52 -14.94 -3.49
C TYR A 42 -14.10 -14.45 -3.79
N ASP A 43 -13.94 -13.65 -4.84
CA ASP A 43 -12.66 -13.05 -5.21
C ASP A 43 -12.20 -12.08 -4.12
N LEU A 44 -13.12 -11.32 -3.52
CA LEU A 44 -12.82 -10.43 -2.41
C LEU A 44 -12.20 -11.19 -1.23
N TYR A 45 -12.81 -12.31 -0.83
CA TYR A 45 -12.28 -13.12 0.26
C TYR A 45 -10.98 -13.82 -0.12
N TRP A 46 -10.85 -14.30 -1.35
CA TRP A 46 -9.60 -14.85 -1.85
C TRP A 46 -8.44 -13.84 -1.76
N HIS A 47 -8.65 -12.61 -2.22
CA HIS A 47 -7.65 -11.53 -2.10
C HIS A 47 -7.32 -11.17 -0.65
N LEU A 48 -8.31 -11.23 0.26
CA LEU A 48 -8.08 -11.01 1.67
C LEU A 48 -7.16 -12.10 2.25
N LEU A 49 -7.41 -13.37 1.93
CA LEU A 49 -6.56 -14.48 2.33
C LEU A 49 -5.13 -14.32 1.78
N LEU A 50 -5.01 -13.92 0.52
CA LEU A 50 -3.72 -13.65 -0.12
C LEU A 50 -2.98 -12.51 0.60
N ALA A 51 -3.65 -11.42 0.92
CA ALA A 51 -3.05 -10.29 1.65
C ALA A 51 -2.52 -10.72 3.04
N ILE A 52 -3.24 -11.58 3.76
CA ILE A 52 -2.77 -12.13 5.04
C ILE A 52 -1.46 -12.91 4.85
N THR A 53 -1.31 -13.68 3.77
CA THR A 53 -0.08 -14.46 3.51
C THR A 53 1.13 -13.60 3.14
N ASN A 54 0.93 -12.33 2.75
CA ASN A 54 2.03 -11.40 2.50
C ASN A 54 2.76 -10.95 3.77
N LYS A 55 2.22 -11.27 4.96
CA LYS A 55 2.88 -11.02 6.23
C LYS A 55 4.13 -11.87 6.38
N ARG A 56 5.31 -11.23 6.41
CA ARG A 56 6.61 -11.90 6.62
C ARG A 56 6.85 -13.11 5.70
N ASN A 57 6.41 -13.03 4.44
CA ASN A 57 6.51 -14.13 3.46
C ASN A 57 5.83 -15.44 3.94
N MET A 58 4.73 -15.33 4.65
CA MET A 58 3.96 -16.47 5.16
C MET A 58 3.52 -17.41 4.03
N SER A 59 3.37 -16.90 2.80
CA SER A 59 3.04 -17.67 1.60
C SER A 59 3.97 -18.88 1.37
N GLN A 60 5.25 -18.79 1.73
CA GLN A 60 6.18 -19.92 1.62
C GLN A 60 5.79 -21.10 2.53
N SER A 61 5.13 -20.84 3.64
CA SER A 61 4.69 -21.87 4.60
C SER A 61 3.25 -22.32 4.37
N ILE A 62 2.39 -21.42 3.91
CA ILE A 62 0.97 -21.71 3.62
C ILE A 62 0.85 -22.41 2.26
N GLY A 63 1.65 -22.02 1.27
CA GLY A 63 1.54 -22.43 -0.13
C GLY A 63 0.49 -21.63 -0.89
N SER A 64 -0.01 -22.16 -2.02
CA SER A 64 -1.05 -21.51 -2.79
C SER A 64 -2.37 -21.45 -2.00
N ILE A 65 -3.02 -20.28 -2.05
CA ILE A 65 -4.37 -20.11 -1.49
C ILE A 65 -5.39 -20.98 -2.25
N ASP A 66 -5.21 -21.19 -3.56
CA ASP A 66 -6.10 -22.01 -4.37
C ASP A 66 -6.19 -23.46 -3.88
N ASP A 67 -5.10 -24.00 -3.33
CA ASP A 67 -5.11 -25.33 -2.73
C ASP A 67 -6.00 -25.42 -1.47
N LEU A 68 -6.43 -24.30 -0.94
CA LEU A 68 -7.28 -24.22 0.25
C LEU A 68 -8.77 -24.05 -0.07
N VAL A 69 -9.16 -23.98 -1.34
CA VAL A 69 -10.53 -23.70 -1.82
C VAL A 69 -11.60 -24.54 -1.11
N ARG A 70 -11.39 -25.86 -0.97
CA ARG A 70 -12.33 -26.78 -0.31
C ARG A 70 -12.50 -26.55 1.20
N PHE A 71 -11.53 -25.90 1.85
CA PHE A 71 -11.59 -25.61 3.27
C PHE A 71 -12.34 -24.31 3.56
N PHE A 72 -12.46 -23.45 2.54
CA PHE A 72 -13.12 -22.15 2.58
C PHE A 72 -14.40 -22.08 1.72
N PHE A 73 -14.96 -23.25 1.36
CA PHE A 73 -16.24 -23.34 0.63
C PHE A 73 -16.25 -22.49 -0.65
N ASP A 74 -15.24 -22.73 -1.51
CA ASP A 74 -15.01 -21.97 -2.73
C ASP A 74 -14.79 -20.47 -2.49
N PHE A 75 -14.15 -20.14 -1.34
CA PHE A 75 -13.91 -18.79 -0.85
C PHE A 75 -15.19 -18.00 -0.54
N ASP A 76 -16.26 -18.71 -0.16
CA ASP A 76 -17.49 -18.09 0.34
C ASP A 76 -17.31 -17.65 1.79
N PRO A 77 -17.25 -16.32 2.10
CA PRO A 77 -17.04 -15.85 3.46
C PRO A 77 -18.22 -16.16 4.38
N HIS A 78 -19.45 -16.12 3.87
CA HIS A 78 -20.66 -16.43 4.66
C HIS A 78 -20.69 -17.90 5.07
N LYS A 79 -20.48 -18.84 4.12
CA LYS A 79 -20.42 -20.27 4.45
C LYS A 79 -19.23 -20.58 5.35
N THR A 80 -18.09 -19.93 5.13
CA THR A 80 -16.91 -20.10 5.98
C THR A 80 -17.20 -19.66 7.41
N HIS A 81 -17.79 -18.48 7.59
CA HIS A 81 -18.17 -17.98 8.90
C HIS A 81 -19.25 -18.84 9.55
N GLN A 82 -20.29 -19.21 8.82
CA GLN A 82 -21.36 -20.09 9.31
C GLN A 82 -20.82 -21.44 9.81
N HIS A 83 -19.84 -22.03 9.10
CA HIS A 83 -19.29 -23.34 9.42
C HIS A 83 -18.31 -23.33 10.59
N TYR A 84 -17.42 -22.33 10.65
CA TYR A 84 -16.33 -22.30 11.63
C TYR A 84 -16.55 -21.29 12.75
N GLY A 85 -17.36 -20.23 12.55
CA GLY A 85 -17.34 -19.06 13.40
C GLY A 85 -15.93 -18.50 13.51
N LEU A 86 -15.43 -18.35 14.73
CA LEU A 86 -14.05 -17.98 15.04
C LEU A 86 -13.20 -19.18 15.55
N ASP A 87 -13.68 -20.41 15.43
CA ASP A 87 -12.93 -21.61 15.85
C ASP A 87 -11.80 -21.95 14.85
N TRP A 88 -10.75 -21.16 14.95
CA TRP A 88 -9.54 -21.34 14.14
C TRP A 88 -8.87 -22.71 14.37
N LYS A 89 -9.02 -23.33 15.56
CA LYS A 89 -8.47 -24.66 15.85
C LYS A 89 -9.17 -25.74 15.03
N ARG A 90 -10.50 -25.60 14.80
CA ARG A 90 -11.26 -26.49 13.93
C ARG A 90 -10.78 -26.40 12.48
N LEU A 91 -10.62 -25.18 11.95
CA LEU A 91 -10.07 -24.96 10.60
C LEU A 91 -8.64 -25.55 10.50
N PHE A 92 -7.76 -25.20 11.44
CA PHE A 92 -6.38 -25.67 11.47
C PHE A 92 -6.30 -27.21 11.42
N ARG A 93 -7.06 -27.93 12.29
CA ARG A 93 -7.08 -29.39 12.31
C ARG A 93 -7.64 -29.98 11.01
N ARG A 94 -8.66 -29.35 10.42
CA ARG A 94 -9.25 -29.79 9.16
C ARG A 94 -8.25 -29.68 8.00
N VAL A 95 -7.53 -28.57 7.91
CA VAL A 95 -6.45 -28.37 6.92
C VAL A 95 -5.35 -29.40 7.14
N LYS A 96 -4.87 -29.56 8.38
CA LYS A 96 -3.78 -30.50 8.72
C LYS A 96 -4.10 -31.96 8.35
N ARG A 97 -5.37 -32.38 8.46
CA ARG A 97 -5.80 -33.72 8.07
C ARG A 97 -5.96 -33.90 6.55
N GLY A 98 -6.32 -32.83 5.86
CA GLY A 98 -6.70 -32.91 4.45
C GLY A 98 -5.60 -32.48 3.47
N ARG A 99 -4.47 -31.94 3.95
CA ARG A 99 -3.39 -31.44 3.11
C ARG A 99 -2.03 -31.52 3.83
N THR A 100 -0.97 -31.73 3.05
CA THR A 100 0.41 -31.52 3.52
C THR A 100 0.90 -30.17 2.99
N PRO A 101 0.92 -29.12 3.83
CA PRO A 101 1.39 -27.80 3.41
C PRO A 101 2.92 -27.76 3.34
N PRO A 102 3.51 -26.77 2.64
CA PRO A 102 4.96 -26.61 2.55
C PRO A 102 5.62 -26.36 3.90
N GLY A 103 4.97 -25.62 4.79
CA GLY A 103 5.51 -25.27 6.10
C GLY A 103 4.89 -26.04 7.28
N PRO A 104 5.58 -26.07 8.43
CA PRO A 104 5.13 -26.84 9.57
C PRO A 104 3.83 -26.29 10.19
N MET A 105 2.92 -27.19 10.52
CA MET A 105 1.69 -26.90 11.26
C MET A 105 1.83 -27.26 12.74
N ASP A 106 2.23 -26.29 13.55
CA ASP A 106 2.31 -26.42 15.01
C ASP A 106 1.22 -25.57 15.69
N ILE A 107 0.24 -26.25 16.28
CA ILE A 107 -0.90 -25.61 16.97
C ILE A 107 -0.50 -25.04 18.35
N GLY A 108 0.56 -25.58 18.97
CA GLY A 108 1.05 -25.14 20.27
C GLY A 108 1.87 -23.84 20.20
N LYS A 109 2.31 -23.44 19.01
CA LYS A 109 3.10 -22.23 18.81
C LYS A 109 2.21 -21.09 18.32
N GLU A 110 1.78 -20.22 19.22
CA GLU A 110 0.81 -19.15 18.94
C GLU A 110 1.19 -18.22 17.78
N GLY A 111 2.48 -17.91 17.63
CA GLY A 111 2.99 -17.07 16.53
C GLY A 111 3.31 -17.84 15.24
N SER A 112 3.00 -19.15 15.14
CA SER A 112 3.23 -19.92 13.90
C SER A 112 2.36 -19.38 12.76
N TYR A 113 2.90 -19.46 11.54
CA TYR A 113 2.21 -18.91 10.35
C TYR A 113 0.82 -19.51 10.16
N TRP A 114 0.67 -20.81 10.38
CA TRP A 114 -0.63 -21.48 10.26
C TRP A 114 -1.64 -21.06 11.33
N VAL A 115 -1.20 -20.77 12.56
CA VAL A 115 -2.08 -20.24 13.61
C VAL A 115 -2.51 -18.82 13.26
N VAL A 116 -1.57 -17.97 12.87
CA VAL A 116 -1.86 -16.58 12.46
C VAL A 116 -2.78 -16.56 11.25
N PHE A 117 -2.49 -17.36 10.22
CA PHE A 117 -3.31 -17.48 9.03
C PHE A 117 -4.74 -17.95 9.35
N SER A 118 -4.87 -19.01 10.16
CA SER A 118 -6.22 -19.54 10.50
C SER A 118 -7.05 -18.55 11.29
N LYS A 119 -6.46 -17.82 12.23
CA LYS A 119 -7.14 -16.74 12.97
C LYS A 119 -7.52 -15.59 12.01
N GLY A 120 -6.61 -15.14 11.16
CA GLY A 120 -6.84 -14.07 10.19
C GLY A 120 -7.90 -14.44 9.16
N ALA A 121 -7.85 -15.65 8.64
CA ALA A 121 -8.84 -16.13 7.68
C ALA A 121 -10.26 -16.11 8.26
N LEU A 122 -10.45 -16.61 9.49
CA LEU A 122 -11.79 -16.65 10.09
C LEU A 122 -12.27 -15.28 10.55
N SER A 123 -11.42 -14.41 11.10
CA SER A 123 -11.83 -13.03 11.39
C SER A 123 -12.15 -12.25 10.12
N GLY A 124 -11.40 -12.49 9.03
CA GLY A 124 -11.71 -11.92 7.71
C GLY A 124 -13.05 -12.41 7.15
N ALA A 125 -13.35 -13.72 7.27
CA ALA A 125 -14.66 -14.25 6.89
C ALA A 125 -15.79 -13.64 7.72
N ALA A 126 -15.59 -13.50 9.04
CA ALA A 126 -16.55 -12.89 9.95
C ALA A 126 -16.80 -11.42 9.59
N PHE A 127 -15.74 -10.66 9.27
CA PHE A 127 -15.86 -9.28 8.83
C PHE A 127 -16.64 -9.17 7.51
N LEU A 128 -16.30 -9.97 6.51
CA LEU A 128 -16.98 -9.95 5.21
C LEU A 128 -18.43 -10.45 5.29
N ALA A 129 -18.74 -11.35 6.21
CA ALA A 129 -20.09 -11.86 6.42
C ALA A 129 -21.08 -10.81 6.98
N ASN A 130 -20.62 -9.64 7.41
CA ASN A 130 -21.50 -8.51 7.74
C ASN A 130 -22.10 -7.81 6.52
N PHE A 131 -21.66 -8.16 5.31
CA PHE A 131 -22.14 -7.57 4.07
C PHE A 131 -22.87 -8.61 3.24
N ASP A 132 -24.18 -8.42 3.01
CA ASP A 132 -25.03 -9.37 2.26
C ASP A 132 -24.57 -9.58 0.80
N SER A 133 -23.79 -8.64 0.25
CA SER A 133 -23.32 -8.66 -1.13
C SER A 133 -22.05 -7.84 -1.30
N PHE A 134 -21.38 -8.03 -2.46
CA PHE A 134 -20.27 -7.17 -2.86
C PHE A 134 -20.68 -5.70 -2.95
N GLN A 135 -21.89 -5.39 -3.40
CA GLN A 135 -22.41 -4.03 -3.50
C GLN A 135 -22.54 -3.38 -2.12
N ALA A 136 -22.97 -4.12 -1.11
CA ALA A 136 -23.02 -3.64 0.28
C ALA A 136 -21.62 -3.36 0.83
N PHE A 137 -20.65 -4.25 0.57
CA PHE A 137 -19.25 -4.01 0.90
C PHE A 137 -18.69 -2.80 0.15
N HIS A 138 -18.95 -2.68 -1.15
CA HIS A 138 -18.51 -1.53 -1.95
C HIS A 138 -19.09 -0.21 -1.41
N ALA A 139 -20.38 -0.18 -1.08
CA ALA A 139 -21.02 0.99 -0.47
C ALA A 139 -20.36 1.39 0.86
N PHE A 140 -20.02 0.42 1.70
CA PHE A 140 -19.26 0.66 2.93
C PHE A 140 -17.89 1.30 2.64
N ILE A 141 -17.13 0.77 1.67
CA ILE A 141 -15.83 1.35 1.30
C ILE A 141 -15.98 2.79 0.81
N MET A 142 -17.03 3.07 0.01
CA MET A 142 -17.26 4.41 -0.54
C MET A 142 -17.51 5.48 0.53
N CYS A 143 -18.01 5.13 1.71
CA CYS A 143 -18.12 6.07 2.83
C CYS A 143 -16.78 6.66 3.30
N PHE A 144 -15.66 6.05 2.94
CA PHE A 144 -14.32 6.50 3.33
C PHE A 144 -13.56 7.24 2.20
N GLN A 145 -14.15 7.37 1.00
CA GLN A 145 -13.39 7.87 -0.17
C GLN A 145 -13.37 9.40 -0.32
N ASP A 146 -14.32 10.09 0.31
CA ASP A 146 -14.57 11.50 0.02
C ASP A 146 -13.76 12.48 0.85
N HIS A 147 -13.00 12.00 1.84
CA HIS A 147 -12.28 12.89 2.75
C HIS A 147 -10.90 12.36 3.14
N ASP A 148 -9.90 13.24 3.12
CA ASP A 148 -8.49 12.92 3.42
C ASP A 148 -8.25 12.27 4.78
N PHE A 149 -9.10 12.54 5.78
CA PHE A 149 -9.03 11.88 7.08
C PHE A 149 -9.83 10.58 7.14
N ALA A 150 -10.82 10.41 6.25
CA ALA A 150 -11.60 9.18 6.18
C ALA A 150 -10.86 8.07 5.44
N ILE A 151 -10.16 8.39 4.35
CA ILE A 151 -9.39 7.41 3.56
C ILE A 151 -8.47 6.57 4.46
N PRO A 152 -7.58 7.13 5.32
CA PRO A 152 -6.72 6.32 6.16
C PRO A 152 -7.44 5.63 7.32
N ALA A 153 -8.66 6.02 7.67
CA ALA A 153 -9.43 5.36 8.73
C ALA A 153 -9.84 3.94 8.35
N LEU A 154 -10.16 3.68 7.08
CA LEU A 154 -10.56 2.34 6.64
C LEU A 154 -9.48 1.27 6.86
N PRO A 155 -8.19 1.45 6.46
CA PRO A 155 -7.14 0.51 6.82
C PRO A 155 -7.00 0.28 8.34
N MET A 156 -7.26 1.31 9.17
CA MET A 156 -7.26 1.16 10.63
C MET A 156 -8.42 0.29 11.13
N VAL A 157 -9.61 0.42 10.52
CA VAL A 157 -10.75 -0.46 10.81
C VAL A 157 -10.37 -1.90 10.47
N LEU A 158 -9.86 -2.16 9.27
CA LEU A 158 -9.47 -3.51 8.84
C LEU A 158 -8.36 -4.10 9.73
N GLU A 159 -7.41 -3.28 10.19
CA GLU A 159 -6.37 -3.71 11.13
C GLU A 159 -6.95 -4.19 12.46
N ARG A 160 -8.05 -3.60 12.93
CA ARG A 160 -8.73 -3.98 14.18
C ARG A 160 -9.65 -5.19 14.04
N GLU A 161 -10.37 -5.27 12.94
CA GLU A 161 -11.36 -6.31 12.68
C GLU A 161 -10.71 -7.64 12.23
N ILE A 162 -9.57 -7.59 11.53
CA ILE A 162 -8.97 -8.77 10.90
C ILE A 162 -7.65 -9.13 11.60
N TYR A 163 -7.64 -10.26 12.29
CA TYR A 163 -6.48 -10.72 13.05
C TYR A 163 -5.23 -10.85 12.17
N GLY A 164 -4.17 -10.18 12.58
CA GLY A 164 -2.88 -10.25 11.91
C GLY A 164 -2.75 -9.37 10.68
N MET A 165 -3.81 -8.68 10.26
CA MET A 165 -3.75 -7.65 9.24
C MET A 165 -3.28 -6.35 9.89
N GLY A 166 -2.06 -5.88 9.55
CA GLY A 166 -1.62 -4.55 9.96
C GLY A 166 -1.97 -3.51 8.91
N PHE A 167 -1.90 -2.21 9.25
CA PHE A 167 -2.23 -1.10 8.36
C PHE A 167 -1.66 -1.24 6.93
N PRO A 168 -0.36 -1.60 6.71
CA PRO A 168 0.16 -1.77 5.35
C PRO A 168 -0.48 -2.94 4.58
N LEU A 169 -0.87 -4.01 5.27
CA LEU A 169 -1.55 -5.15 4.63
C LEU A 169 -2.99 -4.83 4.29
N ALA A 170 -3.66 -4.03 5.12
CA ALA A 170 -5.00 -3.52 4.82
C ALA A 170 -4.99 -2.62 3.58
N CYS A 171 -4.00 -1.73 3.46
CA CYS A 171 -3.80 -0.94 2.23
C CYS A 171 -3.52 -1.83 1.01
N ASP A 172 -2.69 -2.86 1.17
CA ASP A 172 -2.39 -3.83 0.10
C ASP A 172 -3.64 -4.54 -0.38
N PHE A 173 -4.42 -5.09 0.56
CA PHE A 173 -5.70 -5.73 0.26
C PHE A 173 -6.65 -4.80 -0.52
N LEU A 174 -6.88 -3.59 -0.01
CA LEU A 174 -7.78 -2.62 -0.65
C LEU A 174 -7.31 -2.25 -2.07
N LYS A 175 -6.01 -2.05 -2.25
CA LYS A 175 -5.41 -1.80 -3.56
C LYS A 175 -5.61 -2.97 -4.53
N GLU A 176 -5.30 -4.18 -4.08
CA GLU A 176 -5.37 -5.39 -4.92
C GLU A 176 -6.82 -5.78 -5.29
N VAL A 177 -7.83 -5.28 -4.58
CA VAL A 177 -9.24 -5.46 -4.97
C VAL A 177 -9.82 -4.28 -5.75
N GLY A 178 -8.96 -3.27 -6.10
CA GLY A 178 -9.31 -2.19 -7.03
C GLY A 178 -9.65 -0.85 -6.40
N TYR A 179 -9.44 -0.67 -5.08
CA TYR A 179 -9.58 0.66 -4.44
C TYR A 179 -8.24 1.40 -4.49
N THR A 180 -8.03 2.13 -5.57
CA THR A 180 -6.74 2.74 -5.94
C THR A 180 -6.28 3.91 -5.08
N ASN A 181 -7.12 4.40 -4.16
CA ASN A 181 -6.75 5.41 -3.16
C ASN A 181 -5.84 4.86 -2.05
N TYR A 182 -5.59 3.53 -2.01
CA TYR A 182 -4.80 2.88 -0.98
C TYR A 182 -3.43 2.44 -1.51
N GLY A 183 -2.42 3.35 -1.40
CA GLY A 183 -1.01 2.98 -1.58
C GLY A 183 -0.48 2.27 -0.33
N LYS A 184 0.33 1.24 -0.48
CA LYS A 184 0.90 0.46 0.62
C LYS A 184 2.14 1.13 1.23
N PRO A 185 2.13 1.57 2.50
CA PRO A 185 3.30 2.11 3.18
C PRO A 185 4.23 0.96 3.63
N ASP A 186 4.79 0.21 2.69
CA ASP A 186 5.69 -0.90 2.96
C ASP A 186 7.13 -0.46 3.25
N VAL A 187 8.02 -1.42 3.52
CA VAL A 187 9.42 -1.14 3.84
C VAL A 187 10.16 -0.42 2.69
N HIS A 188 9.82 -0.73 1.43
CA HIS A 188 10.49 -0.13 0.27
C HIS A 188 10.09 1.33 0.09
N VAL A 189 8.80 1.60 0.19
CA VAL A 189 8.25 2.96 0.14
C VAL A 189 8.78 3.82 1.29
N LYS A 190 8.73 3.28 2.52
CA LYS A 190 9.27 3.96 3.71
C LYS A 190 10.73 4.31 3.56
N ASP A 191 11.56 3.35 3.17
CA ASP A 191 13.00 3.57 3.04
C ASP A 191 13.31 4.67 2.02
N ILE A 192 12.55 4.76 0.91
CA ILE A 192 12.72 5.82 -0.08
C ILE A 192 12.29 7.16 0.48
N LEU A 193 11.06 7.26 1.00
CA LEU A 193 10.52 8.54 1.50
C LEU A 193 11.29 9.08 2.70
N CYS A 194 11.68 8.21 3.65
CA CYS A 194 12.53 8.60 4.78
C CYS A 194 13.97 8.94 4.33
N GLY A 195 14.50 8.16 3.39
CA GLY A 195 15.83 8.42 2.83
C GLY A 195 15.94 9.76 2.10
N LEU A 196 14.82 10.27 1.56
CA LEU A 196 14.72 11.57 0.90
C LEU A 196 14.22 12.69 1.84
N GLU A 197 14.06 12.41 3.13
CA GLU A 197 13.60 13.37 4.14
C GLU A 197 12.23 14.01 3.81
N LEU A 198 11.37 13.23 3.13
CA LEU A 198 10.00 13.66 2.80
C LEU A 198 9.00 13.33 3.90
N VAL A 199 9.38 12.45 4.83
CA VAL A 199 8.64 12.01 6.01
C VAL A 199 9.59 11.97 7.20
N ASP A 200 9.18 12.56 8.31
CA ASP A 200 10.03 12.70 9.52
C ASP A 200 10.18 11.38 10.29
N CYS A 201 9.23 10.47 10.15
CA CYS A 201 9.23 9.18 10.84
C CYS A 201 8.79 8.03 9.94
N ARG A 202 9.02 6.80 10.41
CA ARG A 202 8.59 5.57 9.71
C ARG A 202 7.16 5.14 10.08
N ASP A 203 6.36 6.06 10.56
CA ASP A 203 4.96 5.82 10.88
C ASP A 203 4.15 5.51 9.61
N ASN A 204 3.33 4.46 9.68
CA ASN A 204 2.55 4.01 8.54
C ASN A 204 1.55 5.06 8.05
N TYR A 205 0.95 5.78 8.98
CA TYR A 205 -0.06 6.79 8.70
C TYR A 205 0.55 8.00 7.98
N GLU A 206 1.69 8.51 8.46
CA GLU A 206 2.36 9.65 7.85
C GLU A 206 2.92 9.32 6.46
N VAL A 207 3.48 8.11 6.29
CA VAL A 207 3.91 7.61 4.97
C VAL A 207 2.73 7.49 4.02
N PHE A 208 1.61 6.94 4.48
CA PHE A 208 0.38 6.83 3.70
C PHE A 208 -0.15 8.20 3.26
N LYS A 209 -0.24 9.18 4.17
CA LYS A 209 -0.63 10.56 3.84
C LYS A 209 0.31 11.21 2.82
N THR A 210 1.60 10.91 2.92
CA THR A 210 2.58 11.42 1.95
C THR A 210 2.36 10.81 0.57
N LEU A 211 2.01 9.51 0.47
CA LEU A 211 1.60 8.89 -0.80
C LEU A 211 0.35 9.55 -1.39
N LEU A 212 -0.69 9.80 -0.57
CA LEU A 212 -1.89 10.50 -1.01
C LEU A 212 -1.55 11.90 -1.56
N ARG A 213 -0.73 12.67 -0.83
CA ARG A 213 -0.32 14.00 -1.26
C ARG A 213 0.52 13.97 -2.54
N MET A 214 1.47 13.01 -2.64
CA MET A 214 2.30 12.83 -3.84
C MET A 214 1.45 12.48 -5.07
N ALA A 215 0.46 11.62 -4.90
CA ALA A 215 -0.49 11.29 -5.97
C ALA A 215 -1.29 12.53 -6.42
N ARG A 216 -1.83 13.29 -5.48
CA ARG A 216 -2.60 14.51 -5.77
C ARG A 216 -1.81 15.55 -6.54
N VAL A 217 -0.58 15.88 -6.10
CA VAL A 217 0.23 16.91 -6.76
C VAL A 217 0.71 16.51 -8.15
N ASN A 218 0.67 15.21 -8.47
CA ASN A 218 1.01 14.66 -9.78
C ASN A 218 -0.20 14.26 -10.62
N ASN A 219 -1.42 14.48 -10.14
CA ASN A 219 -2.67 14.02 -10.77
C ASN A 219 -2.63 12.52 -11.09
N GLU A 220 -2.20 11.71 -10.12
CA GLU A 220 -2.04 10.27 -10.25
C GLU A 220 -2.75 9.54 -9.11
N LEU A 221 -2.92 8.23 -9.23
CA LEU A 221 -3.52 7.38 -8.21
C LEU A 221 -2.50 6.98 -7.14
N PRO A 222 -2.83 7.00 -5.84
CA PRO A 222 -1.93 6.57 -4.77
C PRO A 222 -1.37 5.15 -4.94
N ALA A 223 -2.17 4.22 -5.45
CA ALA A 223 -1.73 2.85 -5.78
C ALA A 223 -0.65 2.81 -6.87
N VAL A 224 -0.70 3.73 -7.85
CA VAL A 224 0.31 3.86 -8.90
C VAL A 224 1.59 4.46 -8.33
N VAL A 225 1.49 5.48 -7.49
CA VAL A 225 2.65 6.08 -6.80
C VAL A 225 3.36 5.03 -5.94
N ASP A 226 2.63 4.29 -5.13
CA ASP A 226 3.13 3.16 -4.34
C ASP A 226 3.86 2.15 -5.25
N LYS A 227 3.23 1.73 -6.35
CA LYS A 227 3.80 0.73 -7.25
C LYS A 227 5.15 1.18 -7.83
N ILE A 228 5.26 2.42 -8.27
CA ILE A 228 6.52 2.97 -8.80
C ILE A 228 7.62 2.91 -7.74
N LEU A 229 7.36 3.41 -6.54
CA LEU A 229 8.34 3.39 -5.45
C LEU A 229 8.69 1.96 -5.00
N TYR A 230 7.70 1.07 -4.95
CA TYR A 230 7.89 -0.36 -4.67
C TYR A 230 8.79 -1.03 -5.70
N LEU A 231 8.59 -0.80 -7.00
CA LEU A 231 9.41 -1.40 -8.06
C LEU A 231 10.88 -0.98 -7.97
N ILE A 232 11.16 0.30 -7.67
CA ILE A 232 12.52 0.79 -7.42
C ILE A 232 13.13 0.09 -6.19
N GLY A 233 12.35 -0.03 -5.12
CA GLY A 233 12.81 -0.57 -3.86
C GLY A 233 13.02 -2.08 -3.87
N SER A 234 12.11 -2.84 -4.47
CA SER A 234 12.13 -4.30 -4.53
C SER A 234 12.99 -4.85 -5.67
N GLY A 235 13.04 -4.13 -6.80
CA GLY A 235 13.65 -4.60 -8.04
C GLY A 235 12.87 -5.73 -8.73
N ASN A 236 11.64 -6.00 -8.29
CA ASN A 236 10.82 -7.10 -8.80
C ASN A 236 9.68 -6.58 -9.68
N ILE A 237 9.85 -6.74 -10.99
CA ILE A 237 8.85 -6.35 -11.99
C ILE A 237 7.73 -7.40 -12.14
N GLY A 238 7.90 -8.61 -11.57
CA GLY A 238 6.94 -9.71 -11.75
C GLY A 238 7.03 -10.40 -13.11
N LYS A 239 8.05 -10.08 -13.92
CA LYS A 239 8.44 -10.79 -15.14
C LYS A 239 9.81 -11.44 -14.88
N PRO A 240 9.94 -12.77 -14.85
CA PRO A 240 11.19 -13.47 -14.49
C PRO A 240 12.39 -13.09 -15.37
N GLU A 241 12.11 -12.73 -16.62
CA GLU A 241 13.09 -12.31 -17.63
C GLU A 241 13.66 -10.92 -17.39
N ILE A 242 12.98 -10.07 -16.59
CA ILE A 242 13.40 -8.69 -16.31
C ILE A 242 13.91 -8.57 -14.89
N LYS A 243 15.23 -8.50 -14.73
CA LYS A 243 15.91 -8.37 -13.45
C LYS A 243 16.60 -7.02 -13.34
N ILE A 244 15.95 -6.04 -12.73
CA ILE A 244 16.56 -4.72 -12.52
C ILE A 244 17.36 -4.62 -11.23
N GLY A 245 17.22 -5.59 -10.33
CA GLY A 245 17.83 -5.54 -9.01
C GLY A 245 17.28 -4.43 -8.12
N ARG A 246 17.74 -4.36 -6.88
CA ARG A 246 17.31 -3.32 -5.92
C ARG A 246 17.99 -2.00 -6.21
N GLN A 247 17.28 -1.04 -6.75
CA GLN A 247 17.79 0.27 -7.18
C GLN A 247 17.62 1.38 -6.13
N LYS A 248 17.07 1.04 -4.97
CA LYS A 248 16.71 2.01 -3.92
C LYS A 248 17.83 2.96 -3.52
N LYS A 249 19.05 2.45 -3.31
CA LYS A 249 20.19 3.28 -2.88
C LYS A 249 20.59 4.26 -3.98
N VAL A 250 20.74 3.78 -5.21
CA VAL A 250 21.08 4.60 -6.38
C VAL A 250 20.06 5.71 -6.57
N PHE A 251 18.76 5.36 -6.55
CA PHE A 251 17.68 6.33 -6.69
C PHE A 251 17.71 7.40 -5.60
N ILE A 252 17.89 7.01 -4.32
CA ILE A 252 17.95 7.96 -3.20
C ILE A 252 19.14 8.91 -3.35
N GLU A 253 20.31 8.43 -3.74
CA GLU A 253 21.51 9.25 -3.93
C GLU A 253 21.31 10.27 -5.07
N GLU A 254 20.83 9.84 -6.23
CA GLU A 254 20.52 10.74 -7.35
C GLU A 254 19.48 11.80 -6.98
N MET A 255 18.42 11.38 -6.26
CA MET A 255 17.34 12.31 -5.87
C MET A 255 17.77 13.31 -4.81
N LYS A 256 18.65 12.94 -3.86
CA LYS A 256 19.21 13.89 -2.87
C LYS A 256 19.93 15.05 -3.55
N ALA A 257 20.74 14.75 -4.57
CA ALA A 257 21.43 15.79 -5.34
C ALA A 257 20.45 16.77 -6.00
N LYS A 258 19.40 16.25 -6.65
CA LYS A 258 18.37 17.07 -7.31
C LYS A 258 17.53 17.89 -6.32
N LEU A 259 17.18 17.29 -5.16
CA LEU A 259 16.46 18.00 -4.11
C LEU A 259 17.28 19.12 -3.48
N ALA A 260 18.60 18.94 -3.34
CA ALA A 260 19.51 20.00 -2.87
C ALA A 260 19.58 21.14 -3.88
N GLU A 261 19.59 20.86 -5.17
CA GLU A 261 19.55 21.85 -6.24
C GLU A 261 18.23 22.63 -6.23
N LEU A 262 17.09 21.92 -6.16
CA LEU A 262 15.77 22.55 -6.03
C LEU A 262 15.69 23.48 -4.81
N ASN A 263 16.21 23.08 -3.64
CA ASN A 263 16.23 23.92 -2.45
C ASN A 263 17.05 25.19 -2.65
N ARG A 264 18.19 25.14 -3.37
CA ARG A 264 19.01 26.33 -3.69
C ARG A 264 18.24 27.31 -4.57
N HIS A 265 17.57 26.82 -5.61
CA HIS A 265 16.78 27.67 -6.50
C HIS A 265 15.61 28.35 -5.79
N LEU A 266 14.91 27.63 -4.92
CA LEU A 266 13.78 28.17 -4.15
C LEU A 266 14.21 29.14 -3.02
N GLY A 267 15.43 28.95 -2.47
CA GLY A 267 15.98 29.84 -1.44
C GLY A 267 16.51 31.17 -2.00
N HIS A 268 16.85 31.24 -3.27
CA HIS A 268 17.31 32.49 -3.92
C HIS A 268 16.18 33.36 -4.46
N GLY A 269 14.96 32.84 -4.55
CA GLY A 269 13.78 33.59 -5.01
C GLY A 269 13.12 34.46 -3.95
N SER A 270 13.54 34.42 -2.68
CA SER A 270 12.91 35.18 -1.58
C SER A 270 13.71 36.38 -1.07
N CYS A 271 14.83 36.76 -1.74
CA CYS A 271 15.69 37.89 -1.32
C CYS A 271 15.76 39.03 -2.34
N GLY A 272 14.68 39.30 -3.06
CA GLY A 272 14.73 40.38 -4.03
C GLY A 272 13.42 41.14 -4.15
N ASP A 273 12.98 41.87 -3.13
CA ASP A 273 12.04 43.01 -3.24
C ASP A 273 11.74 43.63 -1.87
N GLU A 274 12.82 44.11 -1.18
CA GLU A 274 12.68 45.08 -0.10
C GLU A 274 13.92 45.97 -0.04
N GLU A 275 14.12 46.80 -1.07
CA GLU A 275 14.93 48.04 -0.95
C GLU A 275 14.55 48.97 -2.11
N GLN A 276 13.57 49.85 -1.86
CA GLN A 276 13.53 51.20 -2.44
C GLN A 276 12.29 51.95 -1.95
N GLY A 277 12.51 52.99 -1.19
CA GLY A 277 11.47 53.99 -0.97
C GLY A 277 11.42 54.61 0.42
N HIS A 278 12.55 55.06 0.98
CA HIS A 278 12.51 56.17 1.94
C HIS A 278 13.26 57.37 1.35
N GLU A 279 12.53 58.18 0.61
CA GLU A 279 12.93 59.53 0.31
C GLU A 279 12.18 60.50 1.24
N ASN A 280 13.00 61.29 1.93
CA ASN A 280 12.66 62.42 2.77
C ASN A 280 11.76 63.41 2.06
N THR A 281 10.75 63.93 2.76
CA THR A 281 10.30 65.31 2.60
C THR A 281 10.11 65.91 3.96
N GLU A 282 11.15 66.68 4.41
CA GLU A 282 11.01 67.82 5.31
C GLU A 282 10.24 68.92 4.58
N GLY A 283 9.43 69.66 5.30
CA GLY A 283 8.85 70.89 4.80
C GLY A 283 7.65 71.32 5.63
N GLU A 284 7.92 71.99 6.71
CA GLU A 284 7.55 73.39 7.06
C GLU A 284 6.06 73.75 7.25
N THR A 285 5.83 74.23 8.48
CA THR A 285 5.06 75.45 8.93
C THR A 285 3.52 75.52 8.62
N ARG A 286 2.71 75.46 9.59
CA ARG A 286 2.11 76.57 10.42
C ARG A 286 1.08 76.01 11.39
#